data_1c03abfcce3894cb13dfd46e022c64a6
#
_entry.id   1c03abfcce3894cb13dfd46e022c64a6
#
_cell.length_a   1.000
_cell.length_b   1.000
_cell.length_c   1.000
_cell.angle_alpha   90.00
_cell.angle_beta   90.00
_cell.angle_gamma   90.00
#
_symmetry.space_group_name_H-M   'P 1'
#
loop_
_entity.id
_entity.type
_entity.pdbx_description
1 polymer ?
#
loop_
_entity_poly.entity_id
_entity_poly.type
_entity_poly.pdbx_seq_one_letter_code
_entity_poly.pdbx_strand_id
1 'polypeptide(L)'
;MNKRPTIIDFVEHYTRVFNNHVFLREKVNDEWTETSFEQTREMAHRIGAGLMALGLEKGDRVALLSQGRNLWVTGELGILYAGGVNVPLSIKLTEAGDLLFRIQHSDAKYIMASEQQLAK
;
A
#
# COMPACT_ATOMS: atom_id res chain seq x y z
N MET A 1 1.88 -13.29 20.88
CA MET A 1 1.35 -12.09 20.22
C MET A 1 1.33 -10.92 21.19
N ASN A 2 1.65 -9.74 20.70
CA ASN A 2 1.67 -8.54 21.54
C ASN A 2 0.29 -8.20 22.07
N LYS A 3 0.24 -7.45 23.19
CA LYS A 3 -1.01 -7.03 23.78
C LYS A 3 -1.89 -6.21 22.84
N ARG A 4 -1.29 -5.52 21.90
CA ARG A 4 -1.98 -4.74 20.85
C ARG A 4 -1.57 -5.24 19.50
N PRO A 5 -2.34 -6.15 18.89
CA PRO A 5 -2.02 -6.64 17.56
C PRO A 5 -2.09 -5.51 16.53
N THR A 6 -1.12 -5.47 15.64
CA THR A 6 -1.08 -4.53 14.53
C THR A 6 -1.84 -5.08 13.33
N ILE A 7 -2.03 -4.23 12.32
CA ILE A 7 -2.61 -4.69 11.03
C ILE A 7 -1.75 -5.81 10.45
N ILE A 8 -0.42 -5.70 10.58
CA ILE A 8 0.50 -6.73 10.09
C ILE A 8 0.30 -8.05 10.83
N ASP A 9 0.08 -8.00 12.13
CA ASP A 9 -0.20 -9.20 12.92
C ASP A 9 -1.46 -9.91 12.41
N PHE A 10 -2.50 -9.15 12.08
CA PHE A 10 -3.73 -9.71 11.51
C PHE A 10 -3.48 -10.33 10.14
N VAL A 11 -2.75 -9.64 9.26
CA VAL A 11 -2.43 -10.16 7.93
C VAL A 11 -1.64 -11.46 8.04
N GLU A 12 -0.63 -11.52 8.91
CA GLU A 12 0.17 -12.72 9.11
C GLU A 12 -0.68 -13.87 9.64
N HIS A 13 -1.55 -13.59 10.62
CA HIS A 13 -2.42 -14.61 11.21
C HIS A 13 -3.40 -15.17 10.18
N TYR A 14 -4.14 -14.29 9.50
CA TYR A 14 -5.17 -14.74 8.56
C TYR A 14 -4.59 -15.34 7.29
N THR A 15 -3.38 -14.96 6.90
CA THR A 15 -2.68 -15.62 5.80
C THR A 15 -2.38 -17.08 6.14
N ARG A 16 -2.00 -17.37 7.37
CA ARG A 16 -1.76 -18.76 7.81
C ARG A 16 -3.04 -19.59 7.82
N VAL A 17 -4.16 -18.96 8.19
CA VAL A 17 -5.43 -19.65 8.32
C VAL A 17 -6.13 -19.83 6.97
N PHE A 18 -6.10 -18.82 6.12
CA PHE A 18 -6.88 -18.76 4.88
C PHE A 18 -6.03 -18.66 3.62
N ASN A 19 -4.80 -19.13 3.63
CA ASN A 19 -3.76 -18.79 2.65
C ASN A 19 -4.21 -18.79 1.16
N ASN A 20 -5.00 -19.76 0.73
CA ASN A 20 -5.49 -19.87 -0.65
C ASN A 20 -6.84 -19.20 -0.90
N HIS A 21 -7.45 -18.65 0.13
CA HIS A 21 -8.73 -17.98 -0.01
C HIS A 21 -8.54 -16.59 -0.60
N VAL A 22 -9.55 -16.11 -1.31
CA VAL A 22 -9.55 -14.78 -1.90
C VAL A 22 -9.55 -13.73 -0.79
N PHE A 23 -8.60 -12.80 -0.85
CA PHE A 23 -8.55 -11.65 0.03
C PHE A 23 -9.07 -10.41 -0.70
N LEU A 24 -8.62 -10.21 -1.93
CA LEU A 24 -8.92 -9.03 -2.73
C LEU A 24 -9.54 -9.45 -4.06
N ARG A 25 -10.51 -8.69 -4.51
CA ARG A 25 -11.17 -8.92 -5.78
C ARG A 25 -11.31 -7.58 -6.50
N GLU A 26 -10.98 -7.58 -7.78
CA GLU A 26 -10.99 -6.39 -8.60
C GLU A 26 -11.54 -6.71 -9.98
N LYS A 27 -12.37 -5.83 -10.53
CA LYS A 27 -12.88 -6.00 -11.89
C LYS A 27 -12.06 -5.15 -12.85
N VAL A 28 -11.41 -5.82 -13.79
CA VAL A 28 -10.58 -5.18 -14.80
C VAL A 28 -11.02 -5.67 -16.17
N ASN A 29 -11.38 -4.78 -17.08
CA ASN A 29 -11.83 -5.11 -18.43
C ASN A 29 -12.98 -6.13 -18.42
N ASP A 30 -13.97 -5.91 -17.54
CA ASP A 30 -15.14 -6.78 -17.35
C ASP A 30 -14.83 -8.18 -16.82
N GLU A 31 -13.59 -8.42 -16.40
CA GLU A 31 -13.19 -9.67 -15.77
C GLU A 31 -12.80 -9.47 -14.33
N TRP A 32 -13.18 -10.40 -13.46
CA TRP A 32 -12.79 -10.36 -12.06
C TRP A 32 -11.40 -10.94 -11.88
N THR A 33 -10.52 -10.15 -11.24
CA THR A 33 -9.18 -10.59 -10.83
C THR A 33 -9.21 -10.82 -9.32
N GLU A 34 -8.78 -11.98 -8.90
CA GLU A 34 -8.76 -12.35 -7.49
C GLU A 34 -7.33 -12.52 -7.01
N THR A 35 -7.08 -12.04 -5.80
CA THR A 35 -5.78 -12.16 -5.14
C THR A 35 -5.99 -12.85 -3.80
N SER A 36 -5.27 -13.93 -3.56
CA SER A 36 -5.36 -14.68 -2.32
C SER A 36 -4.65 -13.96 -1.17
N PHE A 37 -4.88 -14.43 0.06
CA PHE A 37 -4.16 -13.92 1.22
C PHE A 37 -2.65 -14.10 1.05
N GLU A 38 -2.22 -15.28 0.59
CA GLU A 38 -0.79 -15.56 0.39
C GLU A 38 -0.18 -14.67 -0.67
N GLN A 39 -0.85 -14.49 -1.81
CA GLN A 39 -0.37 -13.63 -2.88
C GLN A 39 -0.27 -12.18 -2.42
N THR A 40 -1.27 -11.70 -1.68
CA THR A 40 -1.29 -10.33 -1.14
C THR A 40 -0.10 -10.12 -0.21
N ARG A 41 0.13 -11.07 0.70
CA ARG A 41 1.24 -11.01 1.64
C ARG A 41 2.58 -10.99 0.91
N GLU A 42 2.77 -11.87 -0.08
CA GLU A 42 4.01 -11.95 -0.85
C GLU A 42 4.28 -10.63 -1.59
N MET A 43 3.28 -10.07 -2.27
CA MET A 43 3.43 -8.80 -2.97
C MET A 43 3.73 -7.66 -2.00
N ALA A 44 3.07 -7.64 -0.84
CA ALA A 44 3.33 -6.63 0.17
C ALA A 44 4.76 -6.72 0.70
N HIS A 45 5.26 -7.93 0.92
CA HIS A 45 6.65 -8.14 1.34
C HIS A 45 7.64 -7.64 0.30
N ARG A 46 7.38 -7.88 -0.98
CA ARG A 46 8.24 -7.41 -2.06
C ARG A 46 8.28 -5.88 -2.13
N ILE A 47 7.11 -5.26 -2.00
CA ILE A 47 7.01 -3.79 -1.98
C ILE A 47 7.78 -3.23 -0.78
N GLY A 48 7.58 -3.82 0.40
CA GLY A 48 8.28 -3.41 1.61
C GLY A 48 9.78 -3.55 1.49
N ALA A 49 10.25 -4.67 0.94
CA ALA A 49 11.68 -4.90 0.71
C ALA A 49 12.26 -3.87 -0.26
N GLY A 50 11.52 -3.53 -1.31
CA GLY A 50 11.94 -2.51 -2.27
C GLY A 50 12.06 -1.13 -1.62
N LEU A 51 11.10 -0.77 -0.79
CA LEU A 51 11.15 0.51 -0.06
C LEU A 51 12.36 0.57 0.88
N MET A 52 12.63 -0.51 1.59
CA MET A 52 13.80 -0.58 2.46
C MET A 52 15.09 -0.48 1.67
N ALA A 53 15.16 -1.12 0.49
CA ALA A 53 16.32 -1.02 -0.39
C ALA A 53 16.55 0.41 -0.89
N LEU A 54 15.47 1.20 -1.02
CA LEU A 54 15.57 2.62 -1.39
C LEU A 54 15.98 3.51 -0.21
N GLY A 55 16.08 2.96 0.99
CA GLY A 55 16.51 3.70 2.17
C GLY A 55 15.40 4.06 3.15
N LEU A 56 14.22 3.48 3.02
CA LEU A 56 13.13 3.74 3.96
C LEU A 56 13.50 3.26 5.35
N GLU A 57 13.33 4.16 6.32
CA GLU A 57 13.58 3.86 7.74
C GLU A 57 12.24 3.80 8.48
N LYS A 58 12.26 3.16 9.64
CA LYS A 58 11.07 3.05 10.49
C LYS A 58 10.52 4.45 10.81
N GLY A 59 9.23 4.61 10.60
CA GLY A 59 8.55 5.88 10.85
C GLY A 59 8.56 6.85 9.67
N ASP A 60 9.30 6.55 8.62
CA ASP A 60 9.26 7.37 7.41
C ASP A 60 7.88 7.33 6.78
N ARG A 61 7.47 8.46 6.24
CA ARG A 61 6.16 8.60 5.62
C ARG A 61 6.24 8.40 4.12
N VAL A 62 5.30 7.62 3.61
CA VAL A 62 5.15 7.34 2.18
C VAL A 62 3.77 7.79 1.74
N ALA A 63 3.72 8.72 0.79
CA ALA A 63 2.46 9.15 0.20
C ALA A 63 2.01 8.11 -0.82
N LEU A 64 0.76 7.69 -0.73
CA LEU A 64 0.17 6.70 -1.64
C LEU A 64 -0.94 7.36 -2.44
N LEU A 65 -0.73 7.48 -3.74
CA LEU A 65 -1.66 8.09 -4.69
C LEU A 65 -2.04 7.06 -5.75
N SER A 66 -3.21 6.44 -5.56
CA SER A 66 -3.69 5.42 -6.48
C SER A 66 -5.20 5.28 -6.35
N GLN A 67 -5.83 4.76 -7.40
CA GLN A 67 -7.22 4.36 -7.30
C GLN A 67 -7.33 3.16 -6.37
N GLY A 68 -8.53 2.96 -5.78
CA GLY A 68 -8.78 1.86 -4.86
C GLY A 68 -8.78 0.51 -5.57
N ARG A 69 -7.62 -0.01 -5.86
CA ARG A 69 -7.37 -1.29 -6.51
C ARG A 69 -6.74 -2.27 -5.54
N ASN A 70 -6.68 -3.54 -5.94
CA ASN A 70 -5.93 -4.54 -5.18
C ASN A 70 -4.50 -4.07 -4.91
N LEU A 71 -3.88 -3.45 -5.90
CA LEU A 71 -2.51 -2.93 -5.78
C LEU A 71 -2.41 -1.80 -4.75
N TRP A 72 -3.48 -1.03 -4.56
CA TRP A 72 -3.52 0.01 -3.52
C TRP A 72 -3.39 -0.61 -2.13
N VAL A 73 -4.15 -1.69 -1.89
CA VAL A 73 -4.11 -2.40 -0.60
C VAL A 73 -2.75 -3.04 -0.37
N THR A 74 -2.20 -3.71 -1.39
CA THR A 74 -0.87 -4.33 -1.27
C THR A 74 0.22 -3.28 -1.08
N GLY A 75 0.09 -2.12 -1.71
CA GLY A 75 1.01 -1.00 -1.51
C GLY A 75 0.98 -0.49 -0.08
N GLU A 76 -0.21 -0.29 0.46
CA GLU A 76 -0.38 0.13 1.85
C GLU A 76 0.24 -0.88 2.82
N LEU A 77 -0.05 -2.17 2.63
CA LEU A 77 0.52 -3.22 3.46
C LEU A 77 2.04 -3.27 3.33
N GLY A 78 2.57 -3.08 2.11
CA GLY A 78 4.01 -3.04 1.88
C GLY A 78 4.70 -1.93 2.66
N ILE A 79 4.09 -0.75 2.70
CA ILE A 79 4.60 0.38 3.49
C ILE A 79 4.64 -0.01 4.97
N LEU A 80 3.58 -0.63 5.47
CA LEU A 80 3.49 -1.06 6.86
C LEU A 80 4.52 -2.15 7.19
N TYR A 81 4.73 -3.13 6.29
CA TYR A 81 5.75 -4.16 6.49
C TYR A 81 7.16 -3.57 6.58
N ALA A 82 7.41 -2.50 5.82
CA ALA A 82 8.71 -1.82 5.86
C ALA A 82 8.89 -0.94 7.11
N GLY A 83 7.87 -0.83 7.94
CA GLY A 83 7.90 0.03 9.12
C GLY A 83 7.58 1.48 8.84
N GLY A 84 7.09 1.78 7.64
CA GLY A 84 6.71 3.13 7.24
C GLY A 84 5.32 3.52 7.71
N VAL A 85 5.00 4.80 7.51
CA VAL A 85 3.68 5.36 7.78
C VAL A 85 3.01 5.68 6.44
N ASN A 86 1.85 5.10 6.21
CA ASN A 86 1.09 5.33 4.99
C ASN A 86 0.34 6.65 5.06
N VAL A 87 0.51 7.50 4.05
CA VAL A 87 -0.21 8.76 3.90
C VAL A 87 -1.05 8.66 2.63
N PRO A 88 -2.32 8.26 2.73
CA PRO A 88 -3.17 8.15 1.55
C PRO A 88 -3.54 9.52 1.00
N LEU A 89 -3.45 9.68 -0.31
CA LEU A 89 -3.86 10.90 -1.01
C LEU A 89 -5.03 10.62 -1.92
N SER A 90 -5.94 11.58 -2.01
CA SER A 90 -7.11 11.44 -2.87
C SER A 90 -6.74 11.59 -4.34
N ILE A 91 -7.24 10.69 -5.19
CA ILE A 91 -7.10 10.80 -6.64
C ILE A 91 -7.89 11.98 -7.20
N LYS A 92 -8.80 12.54 -6.41
CA LYS A 92 -9.60 13.71 -6.79
C LYS A 92 -8.79 15.00 -6.76
N LEU A 93 -7.59 14.97 -6.17
CA LEU A 93 -6.68 16.11 -6.20
C LEU A 93 -6.10 16.22 -7.61
N THR A 94 -6.65 17.13 -8.40
CA THR A 94 -6.30 17.26 -9.81
C THR A 94 -5.24 18.33 -10.08
N GLU A 95 -5.12 19.29 -9.19
CA GLU A 95 -4.16 20.37 -9.35
C GLU A 95 -2.83 20.03 -8.67
N ALA A 96 -1.76 20.24 -9.43
CA ALA A 96 -0.41 19.94 -8.95
C ALA A 96 -0.06 20.66 -7.66
N GLY A 97 -0.54 21.91 -7.51
CA GLY A 97 -0.30 22.70 -6.31
C GLY A 97 -0.90 22.08 -5.05
N ASP A 98 -2.12 21.52 -5.17
CA ASP A 98 -2.78 20.86 -4.05
C ASP A 98 -2.06 19.59 -3.65
N LEU A 99 -1.63 18.80 -4.64
CA LEU A 99 -0.86 17.58 -4.37
C LEU A 99 0.47 17.91 -3.70
N LEU A 100 1.17 18.90 -4.22
CA LEU A 100 2.45 19.32 -3.66
C LEU A 100 2.30 19.78 -2.21
N PHE A 101 1.29 20.59 -1.93
CA PHE A 101 1.00 21.06 -0.58
C PHE A 101 0.77 19.88 0.37
N ARG A 102 -0.05 18.91 -0.03
CA ARG A 102 -0.36 17.74 0.80
C ARG A 102 0.88 16.90 1.06
N ILE A 103 1.70 16.70 0.03
CA ILE A 103 2.94 15.92 0.17
C ILE A 103 3.90 16.62 1.11
N GLN A 104 4.11 17.93 0.94
CA GLN A 104 5.01 18.70 1.80
C GLN A 104 4.50 18.78 3.24
N HIS A 105 3.20 18.98 3.41
CA HIS A 105 2.59 19.07 4.73
C HIS A 105 2.68 17.74 5.50
N SER A 106 2.58 16.61 4.80
CA SER A 106 2.69 15.30 5.41
C SER A 106 4.13 14.89 5.73
N ASP A 107 5.12 15.61 5.21
CA ASP A 107 6.54 15.29 5.34
C ASP A 107 6.88 13.91 4.79
N ALA A 108 6.23 13.53 3.70
CA ALA A 108 6.47 12.26 3.04
C ALA A 108 7.80 12.27 2.30
N LYS A 109 8.60 11.22 2.49
CA LYS A 109 9.90 11.07 1.82
C LYS A 109 9.79 10.36 0.49
N TYR A 110 8.76 9.54 0.32
CA TYR A 110 8.54 8.74 -0.88
C TYR A 110 7.11 8.89 -1.35
N ILE A 111 6.90 8.74 -2.64
CA ILE A 111 5.58 8.76 -3.24
C ILE A 111 5.41 7.48 -4.04
N MET A 112 4.35 6.74 -3.76
CA MET A 112 3.92 5.61 -4.58
C MET A 112 2.66 6.03 -5.33
N ALA A 113 2.71 5.95 -6.64
CA ALA A 113 1.59 6.38 -7.48
C ALA A 113 1.32 5.36 -8.56
N SER A 114 0.03 5.18 -8.88
CA SER A 114 -0.35 4.39 -10.05
C SER A 114 0.09 5.13 -11.32
N GLU A 115 0.24 4.39 -12.41
CA GLU A 115 0.67 4.96 -13.68
C GLU A 115 -0.19 6.14 -14.12
N GLN A 116 -1.50 6.04 -13.95
CA GLN A 116 -2.43 7.10 -14.30
C GLN A 116 -2.22 8.37 -13.48
N GLN A 117 -1.79 8.22 -12.22
CA GLN A 117 -1.57 9.34 -11.32
C GLN A 117 -0.21 10.00 -11.56
N LEU A 118 0.75 9.29 -12.12
CA LEU A 118 2.05 9.84 -12.46
C LEU A 118 1.95 10.92 -13.55
N ALA A 119 0.91 10.89 -14.35
CA ALA A 119 0.69 11.88 -15.40
C ALA A 119 0.25 13.26 -14.88
N LYS A 120 -0.06 13.38 -13.60
CA LYS A 120 -0.50 14.65 -13.01
C LYS A 120 0.69 15.58 -12.66
#